data_8613d88920afb7439743425c943bb3a8
#
_entry.id   8613d88920afb7439743425c943bb3a8
#
_cell.length_a   1.000
_cell.length_b   1.000
_cell.length_c   1.000
_cell.angle_alpha   90.00
_cell.angle_beta   90.00
_cell.angle_gamma   90.00
#
_symmetry.space_group_name_H-M   'P 1'
#
loop_
_entity.id
_entity.type
_entity.pdbx_description
1 polymer ?
#
loop_
_entity_poly.entity_id
_entity_poly.type
_entity_poly.pdbx_seq_one_letter_code
_entity_poly.pdbx_strand_id
1 'polypeptide(L)'
;MVMVSLGFVSSTKSLFPDEIAKALGVERSLVSIYESMRYISTAVVNLFFGFLIVKFKPKMLIIAGFVSLIASMLLFSYANSLWVLYVAGLLMGVGFSWTTITMVGNVVDIWCSENKGTIMGIILASNGIGGAIAIQVVGMFIDPAVTGSYRTAYRVIAAVLAVTALILLLFFRNAPKVKDKSAKELPKTKSKAKKRGSEWSGITFSATLCKSYFWGALICIFFSGFCLQGINGIVAMHFKDVGIDYAAVKSMLSFGSLLLAASKFLVGFVYDKFGIRVVSSFCMVVAIISSFVLALAGGGSLGMVFAVIYVILCQFALPLETIMLPLYATDLFGELSYANVLGIFVSVNVAGYAVGAPVMNLFYDIFETYVPAIIMVGLIMCAVFVLIQFVISAAHKERKRVEDKETASAIEAQG
;
A
#
# COMPACT_ATOMS: atom_id res chain seq x y z
N MET A 1 -9.98 7.66 9.09
CA MET A 1 -9.13 8.12 7.99
C MET A 1 -9.05 7.07 6.88
N VAL A 2 -8.27 6.00 7.04
CA VAL A 2 -8.02 4.95 6.03
C VAL A 2 -9.31 4.27 5.53
N MET A 3 -10.23 3.92 6.44
CA MET A 3 -11.52 3.32 6.10
C MET A 3 -12.28 4.15 5.05
N VAL A 4 -12.21 5.48 5.15
CA VAL A 4 -12.94 6.37 4.24
C VAL A 4 -12.09 6.69 3.00
N SER A 5 -10.83 7.05 3.14
CA SER A 5 -9.99 7.40 1.97
C SER A 5 -9.79 6.21 1.03
N LEU A 6 -9.36 5.06 1.53
CA LEU A 6 -9.20 3.86 0.70
C LEU A 6 -10.53 3.14 0.44
N GLY A 7 -11.42 3.05 1.43
CA GLY A 7 -12.69 2.35 1.28
C GLY A 7 -13.62 3.04 0.28
N PHE A 8 -13.94 4.32 0.49
CA PHE A 8 -14.88 5.03 -0.37
C PHE A 8 -14.28 5.48 -1.70
N VAL A 9 -13.00 5.83 -1.75
CA VAL A 9 -12.40 6.34 -2.99
C VAL A 9 -11.76 5.23 -3.82
N SER A 10 -10.98 4.33 -3.20
CA SER A 10 -10.24 3.31 -3.96
C SER A 10 -11.07 2.06 -4.24
N SER A 11 -11.91 1.60 -3.29
CA SER A 11 -12.66 0.35 -3.50
C SER A 11 -13.85 0.51 -4.44
N THR A 12 -14.38 1.72 -4.60
CA THR A 12 -15.52 1.99 -5.51
C THR A 12 -15.09 2.32 -6.93
N LYS A 13 -13.80 2.46 -7.20
CA LYS A 13 -13.26 2.91 -8.50
C LYS A 13 -13.73 2.09 -9.71
N SER A 14 -13.95 0.79 -9.52
CA SER A 14 -14.40 -0.10 -10.59
C SER A 14 -15.84 0.15 -11.07
N LEU A 15 -16.64 0.90 -10.30
CA LEU A 15 -18.02 1.21 -10.63
C LEU A 15 -18.19 2.33 -11.67
N PHE A 16 -17.16 3.15 -11.87
CA PHE A 16 -17.26 4.41 -12.61
C PHE A 16 -16.81 4.40 -14.08
N PRO A 17 -15.77 3.66 -14.50
CA PRO A 17 -15.16 3.84 -15.82
C PRO A 17 -16.14 3.67 -16.96
N ASP A 18 -17.05 2.71 -16.87
CA ASP A 18 -18.05 2.42 -17.90
C ASP A 18 -19.06 3.54 -18.04
N GLU A 19 -19.54 4.07 -16.93
CA GLU A 19 -20.54 5.12 -16.89
C GLU A 19 -19.95 6.46 -17.35
N ILE A 20 -18.68 6.73 -16.99
CA ILE A 20 -17.97 7.91 -17.48
C ILE A 20 -17.72 7.79 -19.00
N ALA A 21 -17.27 6.64 -19.48
CA ALA A 21 -17.01 6.40 -20.90
C ALA A 21 -18.26 6.62 -21.74
N LYS A 22 -19.40 6.07 -21.31
CA LYS A 22 -20.71 6.29 -21.96
C LYS A 22 -21.11 7.76 -21.95
N ALA A 23 -20.96 8.44 -20.81
CA ALA A 23 -21.37 9.83 -20.66
C ALA A 23 -20.53 10.82 -21.49
N LEU A 24 -19.25 10.52 -21.69
CA LEU A 24 -18.33 11.36 -22.49
C LEU A 24 -18.22 10.90 -23.95
N GLY A 25 -18.80 9.75 -24.31
CA GLY A 25 -18.68 9.19 -25.67
C GLY A 25 -17.25 8.80 -26.04
N VAL A 26 -16.46 8.30 -25.09
CA VAL A 26 -15.04 7.95 -25.26
C VAL A 26 -14.78 6.49 -24.89
N GLU A 27 -13.62 5.97 -25.29
CA GLU A 27 -13.19 4.62 -24.91
C GLU A 27 -12.86 4.53 -23.42
N ARG A 28 -13.12 3.35 -22.80
CA ARG A 28 -12.79 3.07 -21.40
C ARG A 28 -11.29 3.19 -21.11
N SER A 29 -10.44 2.83 -22.09
CA SER A 29 -8.99 2.96 -22.01
C SER A 29 -8.56 4.39 -21.69
N LEU A 30 -9.13 5.37 -22.39
CA LEU A 30 -8.85 6.79 -22.18
C LEU A 30 -9.33 7.27 -20.81
N VAL A 31 -10.48 6.79 -20.34
CA VAL A 31 -10.95 7.09 -18.98
C VAL A 31 -9.96 6.53 -17.96
N SER A 32 -9.48 5.31 -18.13
CA SER A 32 -8.60 4.63 -17.17
C SER A 32 -7.24 5.32 -16.96
N ILE A 33 -6.82 6.24 -17.85
CA ILE A 33 -5.59 7.01 -17.71
C ILE A 33 -5.57 7.85 -16.40
N TYR A 34 -6.73 8.25 -15.86
CA TYR A 34 -6.75 8.97 -14.58
C TYR A 34 -6.10 8.16 -13.43
N GLU A 35 -6.19 6.82 -13.47
CA GLU A 35 -5.50 5.95 -12.50
C GLU A 35 -3.98 6.04 -12.65
N SER A 36 -3.46 6.10 -13.86
CA SER A 36 -2.02 6.31 -14.10
C SER A 36 -1.57 7.67 -13.59
N MET A 37 -2.37 8.72 -13.81
CA MET A 37 -2.11 10.06 -13.26
C MET A 37 -2.09 10.05 -11.73
N ARG A 38 -3.01 9.33 -11.10
CA ARG A 38 -3.04 9.11 -9.65
C ARG A 38 -1.75 8.46 -9.16
N TYR A 39 -1.28 7.38 -9.79
CA TYR A 39 -0.06 6.69 -9.39
C TYR A 39 1.17 7.59 -9.54
N ILE A 40 1.30 8.32 -10.66
CA ILE A 40 2.41 9.26 -10.89
C ILE A 40 2.43 10.33 -9.80
N SER A 41 1.30 10.97 -9.54
CA SER A 41 1.19 12.00 -8.51
C SER A 41 1.50 11.45 -7.13
N THR A 42 1.01 10.26 -6.77
CA THR A 42 1.30 9.60 -5.50
C THR A 42 2.80 9.32 -5.36
N ALA A 43 3.46 8.80 -6.39
CA ALA A 43 4.89 8.52 -6.37
C ALA A 43 5.70 9.82 -6.17
N VAL A 44 5.40 10.87 -6.92
CA VAL A 44 6.09 12.16 -6.82
C VAL A 44 5.93 12.77 -5.42
N VAL A 45 4.72 12.82 -4.89
CA VAL A 45 4.46 13.41 -3.57
C VAL A 45 5.13 12.62 -2.46
N ASN A 46 5.14 11.29 -2.55
CA ASN A 46 5.79 10.44 -1.54
C ASN A 46 7.32 10.57 -1.54
N LEU A 47 7.97 10.89 -2.67
CA LEU A 47 9.41 11.20 -2.70
C LEU A 47 9.77 12.36 -1.75
N PHE A 48 8.89 13.35 -1.66
CA PHE A 48 9.08 14.52 -0.79
C PHE A 48 8.44 14.37 0.58
N PHE A 49 7.85 13.21 0.91
CA PHE A 49 7.09 13.02 2.14
C PHE A 49 7.91 13.33 3.39
N GLY A 50 9.13 12.83 3.47
CA GLY A 50 10.00 13.06 4.62
C GLY A 50 10.31 14.56 4.86
N PHE A 51 10.55 15.31 3.78
CA PHE A 51 10.72 16.76 3.87
C PHE A 51 9.45 17.48 4.32
N LEU A 52 8.30 17.08 3.76
CA LEU A 52 7.01 17.69 4.05
C LEU A 52 6.56 17.43 5.50
N ILE A 53 6.77 16.22 6.02
CA ILE A 53 6.34 15.86 7.39
C ILE A 53 7.15 16.57 8.47
N VAL A 54 8.42 16.91 8.19
CA VAL A 54 9.27 17.71 9.10
C VAL A 54 8.83 19.18 9.08
N LYS A 55 8.52 19.72 7.90
CA LYS A 55 8.12 21.14 7.72
C LYS A 55 6.69 21.40 8.20
N PHE A 56 5.78 20.47 7.92
CA PHE A 56 4.36 20.60 8.24
C PHE A 56 3.96 19.55 9.28
N LYS A 57 3.07 19.92 10.19
CA LYS A 57 2.55 18.98 11.21
C LYS A 57 1.70 17.89 10.53
N PRO A 58 1.71 16.62 11.02
CA PRO A 58 0.89 15.53 10.46
C PRO A 58 -0.58 15.89 10.29
N LYS A 59 -1.18 16.58 11.27
CA LYS A 59 -2.57 17.04 11.19
C LYS A 59 -2.82 17.92 9.96
N MET A 60 -1.93 18.85 9.66
CA MET A 60 -2.08 19.76 8.53
C MET A 60 -2.01 19.01 7.20
N LEU A 61 -1.08 18.06 7.06
CA LEU A 61 -0.95 17.22 5.85
C LEU A 61 -2.16 16.31 5.65
N ILE A 62 -2.69 15.70 6.74
CA ILE A 62 -3.90 14.88 6.68
C ILE A 62 -5.09 15.71 6.19
N ILE A 63 -5.32 16.91 6.74
CA ILE A 63 -6.39 17.78 6.31
C ILE A 63 -6.22 18.23 4.86
N ALA A 64 -5.00 18.63 4.47
CA ALA A 64 -4.69 18.96 3.07
C ALA A 64 -4.95 17.77 2.12
N GLY A 65 -4.64 16.55 2.57
CA GLY A 65 -4.95 15.32 1.84
C GLY A 65 -6.45 15.12 1.63
N PHE A 66 -7.25 15.30 2.68
CA PHE A 66 -8.72 15.22 2.55
C PHE A 66 -9.28 16.32 1.66
N VAL A 67 -8.78 17.55 1.77
CA VAL A 67 -9.18 18.65 0.87
C VAL A 67 -8.87 18.30 -0.59
N SER A 68 -7.69 17.74 -0.86
CA SER A 68 -7.31 17.29 -2.20
C SER A 68 -8.22 16.16 -2.72
N LEU A 69 -8.59 15.19 -1.86
CA LEU A 69 -9.54 14.12 -2.23
C LEU A 69 -10.94 14.68 -2.51
N ILE A 70 -11.43 15.60 -1.69
CA ILE A 70 -12.73 16.25 -1.89
C ILE A 70 -12.75 17.01 -3.22
N ALA A 71 -11.71 17.82 -3.48
CA ALA A 71 -11.57 18.55 -4.74
C ALA A 71 -11.53 17.59 -5.94
N SER A 72 -10.79 16.47 -5.83
CA SER A 72 -10.76 15.43 -6.85
C SER A 72 -12.16 14.86 -7.13
N MET A 73 -12.89 14.44 -6.08
CA MET A 73 -14.23 13.87 -6.24
C MET A 73 -15.22 14.87 -6.86
N LEU A 74 -15.13 16.14 -6.47
CA LEU A 74 -15.94 17.20 -7.10
C LEU A 74 -15.57 17.40 -8.57
N LEU A 75 -14.28 17.40 -8.93
CA LEU A 75 -13.86 17.47 -10.33
C LEU A 75 -14.36 16.27 -11.14
N PHE A 76 -14.31 15.04 -10.61
CA PHE A 76 -14.92 13.88 -11.26
C PHE A 76 -16.43 14.05 -11.46
N SER A 77 -17.14 14.64 -10.48
CA SER A 77 -18.58 14.90 -10.59
C SER A 77 -18.93 15.95 -11.68
N TYR A 78 -18.08 16.93 -11.90
CA TYR A 78 -18.28 17.99 -12.90
C TYR A 78 -17.52 17.76 -14.21
N ALA A 79 -16.84 16.61 -14.36
CA ALA A 79 -16.03 16.34 -15.53
C ALA A 79 -16.88 16.24 -16.81
N ASN A 80 -16.54 17.09 -17.79
CA ASN A 80 -17.12 17.11 -19.14
C ASN A 80 -16.05 16.83 -20.20
N SER A 81 -14.80 16.60 -19.80
CA SER A 81 -13.68 16.28 -20.69
C SER A 81 -12.67 15.37 -20.00
N LEU A 82 -11.88 14.65 -20.80
CA LEU A 82 -10.81 13.77 -20.32
C LEU A 82 -9.76 14.52 -19.50
N TRP A 83 -9.43 15.74 -19.88
CA TRP A 83 -8.43 16.56 -19.16
C TRP A 83 -8.82 16.83 -17.72
N VAL A 84 -10.12 17.09 -17.46
CA VAL A 84 -10.62 17.29 -16.10
C VAL A 84 -10.49 16.01 -15.28
N LEU A 85 -10.74 14.83 -15.90
CA LEU A 85 -10.55 13.53 -15.24
C LEU A 85 -9.07 13.31 -14.88
N TYR A 86 -8.15 13.67 -15.75
CA TYR A 86 -6.71 13.51 -15.52
C TYR A 86 -6.22 14.41 -14.38
N VAL A 87 -6.66 15.67 -14.36
CA VAL A 87 -6.37 16.59 -13.24
C VAL A 87 -6.99 16.08 -11.92
N ALA A 88 -8.21 15.56 -11.97
CA ALA A 88 -8.84 14.93 -10.81
C ALA A 88 -8.02 13.72 -10.31
N GLY A 89 -7.48 12.90 -11.22
CA GLY A 89 -6.58 11.80 -10.89
C GLY A 89 -5.31 12.27 -10.19
N LEU A 90 -4.67 13.35 -10.68
CA LEU A 90 -3.48 13.93 -10.03
C LEU A 90 -3.79 14.39 -8.60
N LEU A 91 -4.89 15.12 -8.39
CA LEU A 91 -5.32 15.55 -7.05
C LEU A 91 -5.63 14.37 -6.13
N MET A 92 -6.25 13.31 -6.67
CA MET A 92 -6.50 12.08 -5.93
C MET A 92 -5.20 11.44 -5.43
N GLY A 93 -4.14 11.43 -6.25
CA GLY A 93 -2.84 10.91 -5.88
C GLY A 93 -2.18 11.71 -4.75
N VAL A 94 -2.23 13.05 -4.81
CA VAL A 94 -1.79 13.92 -3.70
C VAL A 94 -2.54 13.57 -2.41
N GLY A 95 -3.85 13.45 -2.48
CA GLY A 95 -4.69 13.14 -1.34
C GLY A 95 -4.36 11.78 -0.72
N PHE A 96 -4.14 10.75 -1.53
CA PHE A 96 -3.75 9.43 -1.04
C PHE A 96 -2.40 9.42 -0.35
N SER A 97 -1.41 10.16 -0.83
CA SER A 97 -0.09 10.25 -0.21
C SER A 97 -0.18 10.68 1.26
N TRP A 98 -1.13 11.57 1.61
CA TRP A 98 -1.26 12.12 2.95
C TRP A 98 -2.38 11.50 3.79
N THR A 99 -3.14 10.56 3.26
CA THR A 99 -4.27 9.94 3.98
C THR A 99 -4.19 8.42 4.07
N THR A 100 -3.15 7.79 3.51
CA THR A 100 -3.06 6.34 3.42
C THR A 100 -1.80 5.78 4.10
N ILE A 101 -1.17 4.80 3.50
CA ILE A 101 -0.11 3.96 4.10
C ILE A 101 1.03 4.79 4.68
N THR A 102 1.54 5.76 3.92
CA THR A 102 2.70 6.57 4.32
C THR A 102 2.41 7.38 5.59
N MET A 103 1.26 8.04 5.63
CA MET A 103 0.85 8.81 6.79
C MET A 103 0.48 7.92 7.98
N VAL A 104 -0.21 6.80 7.75
CA VAL A 104 -0.54 5.82 8.81
C VAL A 104 0.74 5.28 9.43
N GLY A 105 1.71 4.88 8.61
CA GLY A 105 3.01 4.41 9.06
C GLY A 105 3.70 5.43 9.97
N ASN A 106 3.74 6.68 9.55
CA ASN A 106 4.34 7.76 10.33
C ASN A 106 3.60 8.02 11.65
N VAL A 107 2.26 8.05 11.64
CA VAL A 107 1.47 8.25 12.86
C VAL A 107 1.64 7.09 13.83
N VAL A 108 1.60 5.85 13.36
CA VAL A 108 1.80 4.65 14.20
C VAL A 108 3.21 4.64 14.78
N ASP A 109 4.21 4.98 13.98
CA ASP A 109 5.61 5.02 14.45
C ASP A 109 5.83 6.02 15.59
N ILE A 110 5.18 7.20 15.51
CA ILE A 110 5.29 8.25 16.53
C ILE A 110 4.50 7.93 17.81
N TRP A 111 3.29 7.34 17.67
CA TRP A 111 2.37 7.17 18.79
C TRP A 111 2.47 5.81 19.49
N CYS A 112 2.97 4.79 18.80
CA CYS A 112 3.00 3.42 19.28
C CYS A 112 4.44 2.96 19.47
N SER A 113 4.82 2.59 20.71
CA SER A 113 6.12 2.01 21.03
C SER A 113 6.13 0.48 20.88
N GLU A 114 4.98 -0.17 21.06
CA GLU A 114 4.83 -1.63 21.05
C GLU A 114 3.72 -2.05 20.08
N ASN A 115 3.78 -3.29 19.61
CA ASN A 115 2.77 -3.90 18.72
C ASN A 115 2.47 -3.07 17.46
N LYS A 116 3.49 -2.41 16.91
CA LYS A 116 3.36 -1.54 15.71
C LYS A 116 2.73 -2.28 14.53
N GLY A 117 3.10 -3.55 14.33
CA GLY A 117 2.56 -4.39 13.25
C GLY A 117 1.07 -4.66 13.40
N THR A 118 0.64 -5.10 14.59
CA THR A 118 -0.77 -5.37 14.87
C THR A 118 -1.63 -4.12 14.71
N ILE A 119 -1.18 -2.98 15.26
CA ILE A 119 -1.90 -1.70 15.16
C ILE A 119 -2.00 -1.26 13.69
N MET A 120 -0.89 -1.37 12.94
CA MET A 120 -0.86 -1.09 11.51
C MET A 120 -1.83 -2.00 10.75
N GLY A 121 -1.82 -3.31 11.08
CA GLY A 121 -2.72 -4.30 10.51
C GLY A 121 -4.19 -3.94 10.71
N ILE A 122 -4.60 -3.58 11.94
CA ILE A 122 -5.98 -3.17 12.26
C ILE A 122 -6.38 -1.92 11.48
N ILE A 123 -5.52 -0.89 11.48
CA ILE A 123 -5.81 0.36 10.78
C ILE A 123 -5.97 0.12 9.29
N LEU A 124 -5.07 -0.64 8.67
CA LEU A 124 -5.11 -0.91 7.24
C LEU A 124 -6.19 -1.95 6.86
N ALA A 125 -6.57 -2.86 7.76
CA ALA A 125 -7.71 -3.77 7.57
C ALA A 125 -9.05 -3.02 7.50
N SER A 126 -9.18 -1.88 8.16
CA SER A 126 -10.39 -1.04 8.11
C SER A 126 -10.79 -0.60 6.69
N ASN A 127 -9.82 -0.62 5.74
CA ASN A 127 -10.09 -0.40 4.31
C ASN A 127 -11.08 -1.43 3.74
N GLY A 128 -10.94 -2.71 4.10
CA GLY A 128 -11.84 -3.77 3.62
C GLY A 128 -13.29 -3.56 4.07
N ILE A 129 -13.48 -3.21 5.35
CA ILE A 129 -14.79 -2.87 5.90
C ILE A 129 -15.35 -1.61 5.23
N GLY A 130 -14.53 -0.57 5.11
CA GLY A 130 -14.91 0.67 4.45
C GLY A 130 -15.28 0.48 2.99
N GLY A 131 -14.54 -0.37 2.27
CA GLY A 131 -14.82 -0.72 0.89
C GLY A 131 -16.13 -1.47 0.70
N ALA A 132 -16.42 -2.44 1.56
CA ALA A 132 -17.68 -3.18 1.52
C ALA A 132 -18.89 -2.26 1.71
N ILE A 133 -18.84 -1.37 2.71
CA ILE A 133 -19.88 -0.37 2.95
C ILE A 133 -19.98 0.61 1.76
N ALA A 134 -18.84 1.10 1.28
CA ALA A 134 -18.78 2.08 0.22
C ALA A 134 -19.37 1.57 -1.10
N ILE A 135 -19.08 0.32 -1.49
CA ILE A 135 -19.62 -0.29 -2.72
C ILE A 135 -21.15 -0.34 -2.65
N GLN A 136 -21.73 -0.70 -1.51
CA GLN A 136 -23.17 -0.74 -1.34
C GLN A 136 -23.76 0.68 -1.38
N VAL A 137 -23.24 1.60 -0.58
CA VAL A 137 -23.78 2.99 -0.50
C VAL A 137 -23.62 3.72 -1.82
N VAL A 138 -22.43 3.69 -2.43
CA VAL A 138 -22.16 4.40 -3.69
C VAL A 138 -22.89 3.76 -4.85
N GLY A 139 -22.98 2.42 -4.87
CA GLY A 139 -23.70 1.67 -5.88
C GLY A 139 -25.20 2.02 -5.96
N MET A 140 -25.83 2.45 -4.85
CA MET A 140 -27.22 2.89 -4.86
C MET A 140 -27.46 4.19 -5.66
N PHE A 141 -26.41 4.98 -5.87
CA PHE A 141 -26.48 6.26 -6.60
C PHE A 141 -26.06 6.13 -8.07
N ILE A 142 -25.65 4.93 -8.51
CA ILE A 142 -25.29 4.66 -9.90
C ILE A 142 -26.42 3.87 -10.54
N ASP A 143 -27.18 4.54 -11.39
CA ASP A 143 -28.24 3.92 -12.20
C ASP A 143 -27.74 3.80 -13.65
N PRO A 144 -27.51 2.59 -14.17
CA PRO A 144 -27.06 2.37 -15.55
C PRO A 144 -28.05 2.90 -16.62
N ALA A 145 -29.32 3.08 -16.25
CA ALA A 145 -30.34 3.62 -17.14
C ALA A 145 -30.29 5.15 -17.26
N VAL A 146 -29.62 5.82 -16.30
CA VAL A 146 -29.56 7.30 -16.25
C VAL A 146 -28.15 7.77 -16.54
N THR A 147 -27.93 8.29 -17.75
CA THR A 147 -26.63 8.85 -18.15
C THR A 147 -26.21 9.97 -17.20
N GLY A 148 -25.01 9.83 -16.59
CA GLY A 148 -24.48 10.81 -15.65
C GLY A 148 -24.88 10.61 -14.19
N SER A 149 -25.58 9.53 -13.82
CA SER A 149 -25.91 9.17 -12.42
C SER A 149 -24.66 9.07 -11.54
N TYR A 150 -23.51 8.64 -12.08
CA TYR A 150 -22.22 8.57 -11.41
C TYR A 150 -21.78 9.91 -10.78
N ARG A 151 -22.24 11.05 -11.32
CA ARG A 151 -21.94 12.40 -10.78
C ARG A 151 -22.48 12.58 -9.37
N THR A 152 -23.68 12.05 -9.09
CA THR A 152 -24.26 12.06 -7.75
C THR A 152 -23.47 11.16 -6.81
N ALA A 153 -23.04 9.99 -7.26
CA ALA A 153 -22.19 9.08 -6.50
C ALA A 153 -20.88 9.76 -6.06
N TYR A 154 -20.20 10.48 -6.95
CA TYR A 154 -18.99 11.24 -6.59
C TYR A 154 -19.28 12.37 -5.57
N ARG A 155 -20.42 13.05 -5.65
CA ARG A 155 -20.82 14.06 -4.65
C ARG A 155 -21.05 13.43 -3.28
N VAL A 156 -21.66 12.25 -3.23
CA VAL A 156 -21.84 11.50 -1.98
C VAL A 156 -20.48 11.13 -1.37
N ILE A 157 -19.53 10.63 -2.18
CA ILE A 157 -18.17 10.34 -1.70
C ILE A 157 -17.51 11.63 -1.17
N ALA A 158 -17.62 12.74 -1.89
CA ALA A 158 -17.09 14.04 -1.44
C ALA A 158 -17.69 14.49 -0.11
N ALA A 159 -19.00 14.31 0.11
CA ALA A 159 -19.68 14.63 1.37
C ALA A 159 -19.15 13.75 2.53
N VAL A 160 -19.00 12.45 2.33
CA VAL A 160 -18.45 11.53 3.34
C VAL A 160 -17.00 11.91 3.70
N LEU A 161 -16.18 12.27 2.70
CA LEU A 161 -14.83 12.78 2.91
C LEU A 161 -14.82 14.09 3.69
N ALA A 162 -15.74 15.02 3.39
CA ALA A 162 -15.84 16.30 4.08
C ALA A 162 -16.23 16.15 5.56
N VAL A 163 -17.20 15.28 5.86
CA VAL A 163 -17.58 14.95 7.25
C VAL A 163 -16.39 14.32 7.98
N THR A 164 -15.68 13.40 7.34
CA THR A 164 -14.48 12.76 7.93
C THR A 164 -13.38 13.79 8.17
N ALA A 165 -13.12 14.69 7.23
CA ALA A 165 -12.14 15.78 7.38
C ALA A 165 -12.49 16.68 8.56
N LEU A 166 -13.78 17.03 8.75
CA LEU A 166 -14.26 17.83 9.87
C LEU A 166 -14.02 17.12 11.22
N ILE A 167 -14.36 15.83 11.30
CA ILE A 167 -14.10 15.01 12.49
C ILE A 167 -12.61 14.99 12.82
N LEU A 168 -11.75 14.79 11.82
CA LEU A 168 -10.29 14.77 12.01
C LEU A 168 -9.77 16.17 12.40
N LEU A 169 -10.31 17.23 11.85
CA LEU A 169 -9.95 18.60 12.22
C LEU A 169 -10.23 18.86 13.70
N LEU A 170 -11.36 18.39 14.22
CA LEU A 170 -11.79 18.62 15.60
C LEU A 170 -11.04 17.71 16.60
N PHE A 171 -10.93 16.43 16.30
CA PHE A 171 -10.48 15.42 17.27
C PHE A 171 -9.03 15.00 17.11
N PHE A 172 -8.42 15.08 15.91
CA PHE A 172 -7.05 14.65 15.72
C PHE A 172 -6.07 15.63 16.37
N ARG A 173 -5.24 15.13 17.29
CA ARG A 173 -4.19 15.92 17.94
C ARG A 173 -2.81 15.52 17.38
N ASN A 174 -1.94 16.51 17.15
CA ASN A 174 -0.55 16.21 16.86
C ASN A 174 0.10 15.60 18.10
N ALA A 175 1.05 14.69 17.89
CA ALA A 175 1.89 14.21 18.97
C ALA A 175 2.58 15.40 19.67
N PRO A 176 2.74 15.38 20.99
CA PRO A 176 3.57 16.35 21.67
C PRO A 176 4.95 16.30 21.00
N LYS A 177 5.54 17.49 20.72
CA LYS A 177 6.90 17.55 20.21
C LYS A 177 7.76 16.72 21.16
N VAL A 178 8.29 15.60 20.69
CA VAL A 178 9.43 14.98 21.34
C VAL A 178 10.48 16.08 21.28
N LYS A 179 10.77 16.71 22.45
CA LYS A 179 11.87 17.66 22.60
C LYS A 179 13.06 16.95 21.97
N ASP A 180 13.77 17.66 21.09
CA ASP A 180 15.05 17.21 20.58
C ASP A 180 15.77 16.46 21.69
N LYS A 181 15.87 15.14 21.55
CA LYS A 181 16.84 14.36 22.29
C LYS A 181 18.18 14.58 21.59
N SER A 182 18.61 15.85 21.55
CA SER A 182 20.06 16.13 21.54
C SER A 182 20.62 15.49 22.80
N ALA A 183 21.47 14.53 22.56
CA ALA A 183 22.32 13.84 23.51
C ALA A 183 22.44 14.55 24.88
N LYS A 184 21.60 14.22 25.85
CA LYS A 184 21.90 14.25 27.28
C LYS A 184 20.65 13.82 28.08
N GLU A 185 20.89 12.85 28.95
CA GLU A 185 20.05 12.40 30.07
C GLU A 185 18.93 11.40 29.79
N LEU A 186 19.30 10.13 29.86
CA LEU A 186 18.42 8.97 30.13
C LEU A 186 18.04 8.96 31.62
N PRO A 187 16.76 8.95 32.00
CA PRO A 187 16.39 8.50 33.35
C PRO A 187 16.46 6.97 33.35
N LYS A 188 17.40 6.44 34.14
CA LYS A 188 17.47 5.00 34.44
C LYS A 188 16.25 4.59 35.26
N THR A 189 15.23 4.04 34.65
CA THR A 189 14.22 3.28 35.37
C THR A 189 14.31 1.83 34.93
N LYS A 190 14.85 0.99 35.83
CA LYS A 190 14.94 -0.46 35.66
C LYS A 190 13.55 -1.07 35.65
N SER A 191 13.07 -1.45 34.50
CA SER A 191 11.94 -2.38 34.37
C SER A 191 12.44 -3.62 33.62
N LYS A 192 12.51 -4.74 34.35
CA LYS A 192 12.82 -6.06 33.80
C LYS A 192 11.58 -6.59 33.05
N ALA A 193 11.41 -6.18 31.80
CA ALA A 193 10.60 -6.91 30.85
C ALA A 193 11.47 -7.12 29.60
N LYS A 194 11.54 -8.34 29.12
CA LYS A 194 12.31 -8.76 27.95
C LYS A 194 11.81 -8.01 26.73
N LYS A 195 12.32 -6.80 26.46
CA LYS A 195 11.99 -5.97 25.30
C LYS A 195 12.58 -6.61 24.05
N ARG A 196 11.76 -7.23 23.25
CA ARG A 196 12.02 -7.59 21.85
C ARG A 196 11.53 -6.45 20.93
N GLY A 197 12.01 -5.24 21.16
CA GLY A 197 11.79 -4.07 20.35
C GLY A 197 12.86 -3.08 20.75
N SER A 198 13.99 -3.07 20.00
CA SER A 198 15.14 -2.33 20.40
C SER A 198 14.91 -0.84 20.22
N GLU A 199 15.43 -0.07 21.15
CA GLU A 199 15.66 1.38 21.07
C GLU A 199 16.75 1.71 20.01
N TRP A 200 16.70 1.08 18.83
CA TRP A 200 17.63 1.40 17.77
C TRP A 200 17.23 2.74 17.16
N SER A 201 18.01 3.77 17.42
CA SER A 201 17.80 5.12 16.87
C SER A 201 17.90 5.13 15.33
N GLY A 202 18.61 4.16 14.75
CA GLY A 202 18.79 4.05 13.31
C GLY A 202 19.99 4.84 12.78
N ILE A 203 20.05 4.92 11.46
CA ILE A 203 21.08 5.66 10.72
C ILE A 203 20.49 6.91 10.08
N THR A 204 21.33 7.94 9.89
CA THR A 204 20.91 9.17 9.20
C THR A 204 20.55 8.90 7.74
N PHE A 205 19.66 9.68 7.18
CA PHE A 205 19.20 9.49 5.80
C PHE A 205 20.35 9.53 4.77
N SER A 206 21.32 10.43 4.93
CA SER A 206 22.50 10.49 4.06
C SER A 206 23.36 9.21 4.14
N ALA A 207 23.50 8.63 5.34
CA ALA A 207 24.21 7.37 5.52
C ALA A 207 23.40 6.18 4.93
N THR A 208 22.08 6.23 4.98
CA THR A 208 21.18 5.21 4.37
C THR A 208 21.41 5.10 2.87
N LEU A 209 21.51 6.21 2.15
CA LEU A 209 21.74 6.25 0.72
C LEU A 209 23.07 5.59 0.28
N CYS A 210 24.07 5.61 1.16
CA CYS A 210 25.37 4.98 0.90
C CYS A 210 25.39 3.47 1.15
N LYS A 211 24.32 2.88 1.72
CA LYS A 211 24.26 1.45 2.02
C LYS A 211 23.74 0.63 0.84
N SER A 212 24.46 -0.42 0.44
CA SER A 212 24.07 -1.30 -0.67
C SER A 212 22.73 -2.02 -0.41
N TYR A 213 22.44 -2.38 0.85
CA TYR A 213 21.18 -3.04 1.20
C TYR A 213 19.95 -2.11 1.07
N PHE A 214 20.13 -0.78 1.08
CA PHE A 214 19.06 0.16 0.76
C PHE A 214 18.63 0.02 -0.70
N TRP A 215 19.56 0.01 -1.63
CA TRP A 215 19.27 -0.17 -3.05
C TRP A 215 18.71 -1.56 -3.36
N GLY A 216 19.22 -2.59 -2.67
CA GLY A 216 18.64 -3.93 -2.72
C GLY A 216 17.18 -3.96 -2.25
N ALA A 217 16.85 -3.25 -1.16
CA ALA A 217 15.48 -3.12 -0.69
C ALA A 217 14.58 -2.42 -1.72
N LEU A 218 15.07 -1.34 -2.37
CA LEU A 218 14.33 -0.62 -3.41
C LEU A 218 14.00 -1.53 -4.61
N ILE A 219 14.95 -2.33 -5.05
CA ILE A 219 14.75 -3.31 -6.13
C ILE A 219 13.68 -4.32 -5.73
N CYS A 220 13.76 -4.89 -4.52
CA CYS A 220 12.76 -5.82 -4.00
C CYS A 220 11.36 -5.19 -3.96
N ILE A 221 11.26 -3.96 -3.46
CA ILE A 221 10.00 -3.22 -3.32
C ILE A 221 9.39 -2.89 -4.68
N PHE A 222 10.21 -2.46 -5.64
CA PHE A 222 9.76 -2.19 -7.01
C PHE A 222 9.16 -3.45 -7.65
N PHE A 223 9.92 -4.54 -7.64
CA PHE A 223 9.47 -5.79 -8.27
C PHE A 223 8.31 -6.45 -7.51
N SER A 224 8.22 -6.31 -6.18
CA SER A 224 7.02 -6.75 -5.44
C SER A 224 5.78 -5.99 -5.92
N GLY A 225 5.85 -4.67 -6.04
CA GLY A 225 4.76 -3.86 -6.56
C GLY A 225 4.42 -4.18 -8.01
N PHE A 226 5.43 -4.31 -8.88
CA PHE A 226 5.27 -4.72 -10.27
C PHE A 226 4.54 -6.07 -10.40
N CYS A 227 4.96 -7.07 -9.64
CA CYS A 227 4.41 -8.42 -9.71
C CYS A 227 2.99 -8.50 -9.16
N LEU A 228 2.77 -8.05 -7.93
CA LEU A 228 1.50 -8.22 -7.24
C LEU A 228 0.39 -7.38 -7.87
N GLN A 229 0.67 -6.12 -8.21
CA GLN A 229 -0.33 -5.27 -8.86
C GLN A 229 -0.46 -5.55 -10.36
N GLY A 230 0.60 -6.03 -11.02
CA GLY A 230 0.52 -6.52 -12.38
C GLY A 230 -0.50 -7.66 -12.50
N ILE A 231 -0.38 -8.69 -11.66
CA ILE A 231 -1.34 -9.79 -11.62
C ILE A 231 -2.73 -9.30 -11.18
N ASN A 232 -2.82 -8.50 -10.13
CA ASN A 232 -4.10 -7.99 -9.64
C ASN A 232 -4.86 -7.19 -10.71
N GLY A 233 -4.14 -6.52 -11.61
CA GLY A 233 -4.73 -5.80 -12.75
C GLY A 233 -5.32 -6.69 -13.84
N ILE A 234 -4.83 -7.91 -14.01
CA ILE A 234 -5.22 -8.81 -15.11
C ILE A 234 -6.05 -10.03 -14.66
N VAL A 235 -6.10 -10.33 -13.37
CA VAL A 235 -6.69 -11.58 -12.86
C VAL A 235 -8.12 -11.81 -13.28
N ALA A 236 -8.96 -10.76 -13.29
CA ALA A 236 -10.35 -10.87 -13.72
C ALA A 236 -10.47 -11.19 -15.22
N MET A 237 -9.59 -10.62 -16.04
CA MET A 237 -9.51 -10.88 -17.47
C MET A 237 -9.00 -12.30 -17.72
N HIS A 238 -7.93 -12.70 -17.05
CA HIS A 238 -7.39 -14.06 -17.15
C HIS A 238 -8.45 -15.12 -16.80
N PHE A 239 -9.19 -14.95 -15.71
CA PHE A 239 -10.26 -15.88 -15.35
C PHE A 239 -11.36 -15.99 -16.41
N LYS A 240 -11.72 -14.86 -17.03
CA LYS A 240 -12.67 -14.84 -18.14
C LYS A 240 -12.12 -15.56 -19.38
N ASP A 241 -10.86 -15.30 -19.73
CA ASP A 241 -10.21 -15.89 -20.92
C ASP A 241 -10.06 -17.41 -20.80
N VAL A 242 -9.83 -17.93 -19.58
CA VAL A 242 -9.77 -19.38 -19.34
C VAL A 242 -11.15 -20.02 -19.11
N GLY A 243 -12.24 -19.28 -19.34
CA GLY A 243 -13.62 -19.81 -19.37
C GLY A 243 -14.29 -19.91 -18.00
N ILE A 244 -13.85 -19.17 -16.99
CA ILE A 244 -14.55 -19.09 -15.70
C ILE A 244 -15.73 -18.11 -15.83
N ASP A 245 -16.91 -18.53 -15.38
CA ASP A 245 -18.11 -17.70 -15.43
C ASP A 245 -17.95 -16.37 -14.67
N TYR A 246 -18.45 -15.30 -15.26
CA TYR A 246 -18.30 -13.94 -14.71
C TYR A 246 -18.90 -13.77 -13.31
N ALA A 247 -20.02 -14.43 -13.03
CA ALA A 247 -20.65 -14.39 -11.70
C ALA A 247 -19.75 -15.06 -10.64
N ALA A 248 -19.09 -16.16 -11.01
CA ALA A 248 -18.12 -16.85 -10.16
C ALA A 248 -16.89 -15.98 -9.92
N VAL A 249 -16.33 -15.36 -10.96
CA VAL A 249 -15.19 -14.42 -10.84
C VAL A 249 -15.52 -13.30 -9.86
N LYS A 250 -16.67 -12.64 -10.02
CA LYS A 250 -17.11 -11.55 -9.16
C LYS A 250 -17.25 -11.98 -7.70
N SER A 251 -17.82 -13.16 -7.46
CA SER A 251 -17.99 -13.72 -6.12
C SER A 251 -16.65 -14.04 -5.46
N MET A 252 -15.72 -14.65 -6.20
CA MET A 252 -14.37 -14.97 -5.73
C MET A 252 -13.58 -13.71 -5.36
N LEU A 253 -13.58 -12.69 -6.19
CA LEU A 253 -12.87 -11.43 -5.93
C LEU A 253 -13.48 -10.67 -4.74
N SER A 254 -14.79 -10.71 -4.57
CA SER A 254 -15.49 -10.14 -3.43
C SER A 254 -15.11 -10.85 -2.12
N PHE A 255 -15.09 -12.17 -2.13
CA PHE A 255 -14.62 -12.97 -1.00
C PHE A 255 -13.14 -12.70 -0.68
N GLY A 256 -12.29 -12.62 -1.71
CA GLY A 256 -10.88 -12.23 -1.57
C GLY A 256 -10.71 -10.90 -0.84
N SER A 257 -11.52 -9.89 -1.15
CA SER A 257 -11.45 -8.59 -0.50
C SER A 257 -11.73 -8.63 1.01
N LEU A 258 -12.67 -9.49 1.45
CA LEU A 258 -12.91 -9.72 2.88
C LEU A 258 -11.72 -10.43 3.54
N LEU A 259 -11.18 -11.44 2.86
CA LEU A 259 -10.02 -12.18 3.35
C LEU A 259 -8.77 -11.30 3.44
N LEU A 260 -8.62 -10.30 2.54
CA LEU A 260 -7.54 -9.31 2.61
C LEU A 260 -7.55 -8.51 3.91
N ALA A 261 -8.73 -8.15 4.43
CA ALA A 261 -8.81 -7.47 5.73
C ALA A 261 -8.28 -8.36 6.86
N ALA A 262 -8.69 -9.63 6.87
CA ALA A 262 -8.21 -10.61 7.85
C ALA A 262 -6.70 -10.87 7.72
N SER A 263 -6.18 -11.00 6.49
CA SER A 263 -4.76 -11.25 6.23
C SER A 263 -3.88 -10.08 6.69
N LYS A 264 -4.31 -8.84 6.50
CA LYS A 264 -3.60 -7.65 6.98
C LYS A 264 -3.46 -7.65 8.50
N PHE A 265 -4.53 -7.96 9.21
CA PHE A 265 -4.48 -8.08 10.67
C PHE A 265 -3.52 -9.20 11.09
N LEU A 266 -3.65 -10.38 10.50
CA LEU A 266 -2.84 -11.55 10.83
C LEU A 266 -1.35 -11.30 10.57
N VAL A 267 -0.99 -10.72 9.42
CA VAL A 267 0.40 -10.40 9.06
C VAL A 267 1.01 -9.41 10.05
N GLY A 268 0.26 -8.38 10.46
CA GLY A 268 0.72 -7.45 11.49
C GLY A 268 0.97 -8.12 12.84
N PHE A 269 0.05 -8.99 13.28
CA PHE A 269 0.19 -9.76 14.52
C PHE A 269 1.39 -10.73 14.48
N VAL A 270 1.57 -11.45 13.37
CA VAL A 270 2.69 -12.38 13.18
C VAL A 270 4.02 -11.60 13.16
N TYR A 271 4.07 -10.39 12.58
CA TYR A 271 5.26 -9.54 12.65
C TYR A 271 5.67 -9.22 14.10
N ASP A 272 4.74 -8.79 14.93
CA ASP A 272 5.04 -8.44 16.32
C ASP A 272 5.56 -9.64 17.12
N LYS A 273 5.14 -10.86 16.78
CA LYS A 273 5.54 -12.10 17.46
C LYS A 273 6.84 -12.72 16.92
N PHE A 274 7.02 -12.74 15.60
CA PHE A 274 8.10 -13.49 14.94
C PHE A 274 9.13 -12.59 14.22
N GLY A 275 8.83 -11.31 14.06
CA GLY A 275 9.71 -10.32 13.43
C GLY A 275 9.65 -10.33 11.90
N ILE A 276 10.41 -9.38 11.31
CA ILE A 276 10.34 -9.03 9.88
C ILE A 276 10.72 -10.17 8.94
N ARG A 277 11.74 -10.97 9.29
CA ARG A 277 12.27 -12.05 8.44
C ARG A 277 11.23 -13.13 8.20
N VAL A 278 10.54 -13.59 9.27
CA VAL A 278 9.56 -14.67 9.17
C VAL A 278 8.35 -14.23 8.36
N VAL A 279 7.82 -13.05 8.65
CA VAL A 279 6.64 -12.52 7.96
C VAL A 279 6.91 -12.22 6.49
N SER A 280 8.05 -11.58 6.20
CA SER A 280 8.47 -11.31 4.83
C SER A 280 8.62 -12.62 4.03
N SER A 281 9.29 -13.63 4.61
CA SER A 281 9.44 -14.94 3.97
C SER A 281 8.09 -15.61 3.72
N PHE A 282 7.19 -15.59 4.70
CA PHE A 282 5.84 -16.16 4.56
C PHE A 282 5.08 -15.50 3.40
N CYS A 283 4.96 -14.17 3.40
CA CYS A 283 4.22 -13.45 2.37
C CYS A 283 4.83 -13.66 0.97
N MET A 284 6.16 -13.71 0.86
CA MET A 284 6.84 -13.94 -0.42
C MET A 284 6.67 -15.37 -0.94
N VAL A 285 6.80 -16.37 -0.08
CA VAL A 285 6.55 -17.78 -0.46
C VAL A 285 5.11 -17.96 -0.91
N VAL A 286 4.16 -17.35 -0.20
CA VAL A 286 2.75 -17.38 -0.60
C VAL A 286 2.54 -16.67 -1.94
N ALA A 287 3.22 -15.55 -2.21
CA ALA A 287 3.15 -14.85 -3.49
C ALA A 287 3.68 -15.70 -4.65
N ILE A 288 4.80 -16.41 -4.44
CA ILE A 288 5.36 -17.34 -5.43
C ILE A 288 4.39 -18.48 -5.74
N ILE A 289 3.91 -19.15 -4.69
CA ILE A 289 2.97 -20.28 -4.85
C ILE A 289 1.68 -19.80 -5.54
N SER A 290 1.13 -18.64 -5.12
CA SER A 290 -0.10 -18.10 -5.71
C SER A 290 0.07 -17.80 -7.21
N SER A 291 1.23 -17.31 -7.64
CA SER A 291 1.50 -17.04 -9.05
C SER A 291 1.48 -18.33 -9.89
N PHE A 292 2.16 -19.38 -9.43
CA PHE A 292 2.15 -20.67 -10.16
C PHE A 292 0.79 -21.35 -10.12
N VAL A 293 0.04 -21.25 -9.02
CA VAL A 293 -1.34 -21.75 -8.92
C VAL A 293 -2.26 -21.02 -9.89
N LEU A 294 -2.09 -19.70 -10.06
CA LEU A 294 -2.87 -18.92 -11.03
C LEU A 294 -2.64 -19.39 -12.47
N ALA A 295 -1.42 -19.77 -12.82
CA ALA A 295 -1.10 -20.29 -14.15
C ALA A 295 -1.84 -21.61 -14.48
N LEU A 296 -2.30 -22.35 -13.47
CA LEU A 296 -3.07 -23.60 -13.59
C LEU A 296 -4.60 -23.38 -13.53
N ALA A 297 -5.05 -22.14 -13.30
CA ALA A 297 -6.46 -21.81 -13.25
C ALA A 297 -7.14 -22.00 -14.63
N GLY A 298 -8.38 -22.48 -14.64
CA GLY A 298 -9.13 -22.70 -15.88
C GLY A 298 -10.61 -22.99 -15.63
N GLY A 299 -11.42 -23.07 -16.71
CA GLY A 299 -12.86 -23.29 -16.66
C GLY A 299 -13.30 -24.73 -16.32
N GLY A 300 -12.38 -25.70 -16.31
CA GLY A 300 -12.68 -27.07 -15.88
C GLY A 300 -12.76 -27.19 -14.36
N SER A 301 -13.31 -28.31 -13.85
CA SER A 301 -13.48 -28.51 -12.40
C SER A 301 -12.18 -28.36 -11.61
N LEU A 302 -11.08 -28.90 -12.10
CA LEU A 302 -9.76 -28.78 -11.49
C LEU A 302 -9.20 -27.35 -11.59
N GLY A 303 -9.37 -26.69 -12.75
CA GLY A 303 -8.94 -25.31 -12.96
C GLY A 303 -9.68 -24.31 -12.07
N MET A 304 -10.97 -24.55 -11.80
CA MET A 304 -11.76 -23.76 -10.85
C MET A 304 -11.22 -23.90 -9.42
N VAL A 305 -10.80 -25.09 -9.00
CA VAL A 305 -10.15 -25.29 -7.68
C VAL A 305 -8.88 -24.48 -7.58
N PHE A 306 -8.03 -24.48 -8.61
CA PHE A 306 -6.82 -23.63 -8.63
C PHE A 306 -7.14 -22.14 -8.57
N ALA A 307 -8.18 -21.69 -9.27
CA ALA A 307 -8.64 -20.30 -9.21
C ALA A 307 -9.05 -19.89 -7.78
N VAL A 308 -9.81 -20.72 -7.07
CA VAL A 308 -10.20 -20.48 -5.67
C VAL A 308 -8.98 -20.47 -4.75
N ILE A 309 -8.07 -21.43 -4.89
CA ILE A 309 -6.83 -21.50 -4.10
C ILE A 309 -5.99 -20.22 -4.32
N TYR A 310 -5.85 -19.78 -5.59
CA TYR A 310 -5.17 -18.53 -5.90
C TYR A 310 -5.79 -17.35 -5.18
N VAL A 311 -7.12 -17.18 -5.25
CA VAL A 311 -7.83 -16.07 -4.62
C VAL A 311 -7.55 -16.03 -3.11
N ILE A 312 -7.50 -17.19 -2.46
CA ILE A 312 -7.19 -17.28 -1.02
C ILE A 312 -5.73 -16.88 -0.77
N LEU A 313 -4.78 -17.49 -1.47
CA LEU A 313 -3.35 -17.28 -1.25
C LEU A 313 -2.91 -15.85 -1.56
N CYS A 314 -3.40 -15.27 -2.65
CA CYS A 314 -3.05 -13.91 -3.07
C CYS A 314 -3.32 -12.87 -1.97
N GLN A 315 -4.36 -13.04 -1.16
CA GLN A 315 -4.69 -12.10 -0.08
C GLN A 315 -3.63 -12.07 1.03
N PHE A 316 -2.88 -13.15 1.21
CA PHE A 316 -1.75 -13.19 2.16
C PHE A 316 -0.43 -12.66 1.58
N ALA A 317 -0.34 -12.51 0.26
CA ALA A 317 0.78 -11.87 -0.41
C ALA A 317 0.65 -10.33 -0.43
N LEU A 318 -0.57 -9.79 -0.63
CA LEU A 318 -0.84 -8.36 -0.77
C LEU A 318 -0.39 -7.47 0.43
N PRO A 319 -0.31 -7.94 1.69
CA PRO A 319 0.30 -7.17 2.77
C PRO A 319 1.75 -6.73 2.52
N LEU A 320 2.51 -7.38 1.62
CA LEU A 320 3.85 -6.92 1.20
C LEU A 320 3.86 -5.48 0.69
N GLU A 321 2.78 -5.06 0.03
CA GLU A 321 2.66 -3.71 -0.56
C GLU A 321 2.13 -2.67 0.42
N THR A 322 1.61 -3.07 1.56
CA THR A 322 0.93 -2.17 2.49
C THR A 322 1.56 -2.15 3.87
N ILE A 323 1.48 -3.25 4.60
CA ILE A 323 1.96 -3.33 5.98
C ILE A 323 3.48 -3.45 6.02
N MET A 324 4.07 -4.19 5.08
CA MET A 324 5.50 -4.47 5.13
C MET A 324 6.36 -3.25 4.80
N LEU A 325 5.90 -2.29 3.97
CA LEU A 325 6.70 -1.10 3.63
C LEU A 325 7.09 -0.26 4.85
N PRO A 326 6.16 0.17 5.72
CA PRO A 326 6.52 0.89 6.95
C PRO A 326 7.32 0.01 7.91
N LEU A 327 7.05 -1.29 8.00
CA LEU A 327 7.79 -2.21 8.86
C LEU A 327 9.25 -2.41 8.38
N TYR A 328 9.49 -2.51 7.07
CA TYR A 328 10.85 -2.49 6.51
C TYR A 328 11.57 -1.17 6.81
N ALA A 329 10.89 -0.03 6.69
CA ALA A 329 11.51 1.26 6.99
C ALA A 329 11.96 1.35 8.46
N THR A 330 11.13 0.92 9.40
CA THR A 330 11.46 0.91 10.83
C THR A 330 12.55 -0.11 11.18
N ASP A 331 12.38 -1.37 10.74
CA ASP A 331 13.25 -2.48 11.19
C ASP A 331 14.66 -2.42 10.57
N LEU A 332 14.77 -2.03 9.29
CA LEU A 332 16.04 -2.03 8.57
C LEU A 332 16.83 -0.72 8.73
N PHE A 333 16.17 0.43 8.96
CA PHE A 333 16.80 1.75 8.94
C PHE A 333 16.60 2.56 10.22
N GLY A 334 15.65 2.18 11.08
CA GLY A 334 15.37 2.82 12.37
C GLY A 334 14.56 4.12 12.25
N GLU A 335 14.39 4.81 13.39
CA GLU A 335 13.48 5.95 13.51
C GLU A 335 14.01 7.24 12.88
N LEU A 336 15.35 7.45 12.88
CA LEU A 336 15.98 8.72 12.43
C LEU A 336 15.69 9.07 10.96
N SER A 337 15.65 8.07 10.08
CA SER A 337 15.41 8.27 8.65
C SER A 337 14.06 7.74 8.18
N TYR A 338 13.22 7.27 9.10
CA TYR A 338 11.97 6.55 8.82
C TYR A 338 11.09 7.22 7.77
N ALA A 339 10.73 8.50 7.96
CA ALA A 339 9.79 9.20 7.10
C ALA A 339 10.33 9.38 5.66
N ASN A 340 11.64 9.65 5.52
CA ASN A 340 12.28 9.77 4.21
C ASN A 340 12.36 8.41 3.51
N VAL A 341 12.79 7.38 4.22
CA VAL A 341 12.89 6.01 3.69
C VAL A 341 11.52 5.48 3.29
N LEU A 342 10.52 5.64 4.15
CA LEU A 342 9.15 5.20 3.85
C LEU A 342 8.58 5.92 2.63
N GLY A 343 8.82 7.24 2.51
CA GLY A 343 8.38 8.00 1.34
C GLY A 343 8.97 7.44 0.04
N ILE A 344 10.27 7.15 0.02
CA ILE A 344 10.95 6.55 -1.14
C ILE A 344 10.42 5.13 -1.40
N PHE A 345 10.25 4.31 -0.37
CA PHE A 345 9.73 2.94 -0.49
C PHE A 345 8.36 2.91 -1.13
N VAL A 346 7.44 3.76 -0.66
CA VAL A 346 6.10 3.87 -1.25
C VAL A 346 6.16 4.40 -2.68
N SER A 347 7.02 5.38 -2.96
CA SER A 347 7.18 5.92 -4.32
C SER A 347 7.66 4.86 -5.31
N VAL A 348 8.68 4.09 -4.92
CA VAL A 348 9.25 3.03 -5.76
C VAL A 348 8.27 1.88 -5.95
N ASN A 349 7.52 1.51 -4.89
CA ASN A 349 6.48 0.49 -4.97
C ASN A 349 5.37 0.89 -5.95
N VAL A 350 4.87 2.14 -5.85
CA VAL A 350 3.85 2.69 -6.74
C VAL A 350 4.36 2.83 -8.18
N ALA A 351 5.64 3.11 -8.38
CA ALA A 351 6.26 3.06 -9.73
C ALA A 351 6.20 1.63 -10.31
N GLY A 352 6.44 0.61 -9.49
CA GLY A 352 6.21 -0.79 -9.87
C GLY A 352 4.77 -1.06 -10.31
N TYR A 353 3.77 -0.53 -9.58
CA TYR A 353 2.35 -0.65 -9.96
C TYR A 353 2.07 -0.08 -11.36
N ALA A 354 2.62 1.10 -11.64
CA ALA A 354 2.36 1.79 -12.89
C ALA A 354 2.85 1.00 -14.12
N VAL A 355 3.88 0.18 -13.95
CA VAL A 355 4.49 -0.62 -15.03
C VAL A 355 3.91 -2.03 -15.09
N GLY A 356 3.44 -2.58 -13.97
CA GLY A 356 3.03 -3.99 -13.87
C GLY A 356 1.94 -4.39 -14.86
N ALA A 357 0.77 -3.76 -14.80
CA ALA A 357 -0.36 -4.12 -15.65
C ALA A 357 -0.11 -3.89 -17.17
N PRO A 358 0.54 -2.80 -17.61
CA PRO A 358 0.91 -2.64 -19.02
C PRO A 358 1.80 -3.75 -19.55
N VAL A 359 2.81 -4.17 -18.77
CA VAL A 359 3.69 -5.27 -19.18
C VAL A 359 2.94 -6.59 -19.28
N MET A 360 2.03 -6.90 -18.33
CA MET A 360 1.21 -8.11 -18.41
C MET A 360 0.33 -8.12 -19.68
N ASN A 361 -0.27 -6.99 -20.03
CA ASN A 361 -1.09 -6.87 -21.24
C ASN A 361 -0.24 -6.99 -22.52
N LEU A 362 0.99 -6.47 -22.52
CA LEU A 362 1.92 -6.65 -23.65
C LEU A 362 2.22 -8.15 -23.91
N PHE A 363 2.37 -8.94 -22.83
CA PHE A 363 2.51 -10.39 -22.99
C PHE A 363 1.26 -11.03 -23.58
N TYR A 364 0.08 -10.56 -23.20
CA TYR A 364 -1.17 -11.04 -23.79
C TYR A 364 -1.26 -10.71 -25.29
N ASP A 365 -0.87 -9.51 -25.68
CA ASP A 365 -0.87 -9.09 -27.09
C ASP A 365 0.08 -9.94 -27.96
N ILE A 366 1.17 -10.48 -27.36
CA ILE A 366 2.15 -11.30 -28.07
C ILE A 366 1.75 -12.79 -28.08
N PHE A 367 1.28 -13.30 -26.94
CA PHE A 367 1.07 -14.74 -26.72
C PHE A 367 -0.42 -15.17 -26.72
N GLU A 368 -1.35 -14.23 -26.82
CA GLU A 368 -2.80 -14.44 -26.73
C GLU A 368 -3.24 -15.10 -25.41
N THR A 369 -2.36 -15.09 -24.40
CA THR A 369 -2.61 -15.64 -23.06
C THR A 369 -1.77 -14.96 -22.01
N TYR A 370 -2.29 -14.86 -20.77
CA TYR A 370 -1.56 -14.33 -19.63
C TYR A 370 -0.59 -15.32 -18.97
N VAL A 371 -0.66 -16.61 -19.29
CA VAL A 371 0.13 -17.65 -18.62
C VAL A 371 1.64 -17.39 -18.64
N PRO A 372 2.27 -16.98 -19.76
CA PRO A 372 3.71 -16.65 -19.76
C PRO A 372 4.05 -15.49 -18.83
N ALA A 373 3.21 -14.45 -18.79
CA ALA A 373 3.40 -13.30 -17.90
C ALA A 373 3.30 -13.72 -16.41
N ILE A 374 2.34 -14.57 -16.08
CA ILE A 374 2.13 -15.09 -14.72
C ILE A 374 3.34 -15.93 -14.27
N ILE A 375 3.87 -16.78 -15.15
CA ILE A 375 5.09 -17.58 -14.87
C ILE A 375 6.29 -16.65 -14.68
N MET A 376 6.47 -15.65 -15.54
CA MET A 376 7.51 -14.63 -15.39
C MET A 376 7.44 -13.96 -14.01
N VAL A 377 6.25 -13.56 -13.57
CA VAL A 377 6.04 -12.99 -12.22
C VAL A 377 6.49 -13.96 -11.12
N GLY A 378 6.11 -15.23 -11.21
CA GLY A 378 6.53 -16.25 -10.25
C GLY A 378 8.06 -16.36 -10.17
N LEU A 379 8.75 -16.35 -11.30
CA LEU A 379 10.22 -16.39 -11.36
C LEU A 379 10.87 -15.12 -10.80
N ILE A 380 10.33 -13.94 -11.12
CA ILE A 380 10.79 -12.66 -10.55
C ILE A 380 10.62 -12.69 -9.02
N MET A 381 9.49 -13.15 -8.50
CA MET A 381 9.25 -13.24 -7.06
C MET A 381 10.20 -14.22 -6.37
N CYS A 382 10.63 -15.31 -7.02
CA CYS A 382 11.69 -16.18 -6.51
C CYS A 382 13.02 -15.42 -6.36
N ALA A 383 13.42 -14.65 -7.36
CA ALA A 383 14.64 -13.84 -7.30
C ALA A 383 14.54 -12.76 -6.21
N VAL A 384 13.39 -12.08 -6.09
CA VAL A 384 13.12 -11.09 -5.06
C VAL A 384 13.16 -11.70 -3.66
N PHE A 385 12.63 -12.93 -3.49
CA PHE A 385 12.70 -13.66 -2.23
C PHE A 385 14.14 -13.91 -1.77
N VAL A 386 15.00 -14.34 -2.67
CA VAL A 386 16.43 -14.54 -2.36
C VAL A 386 17.10 -13.21 -2.00
N LEU A 387 16.87 -12.17 -2.81
CA LEU A 387 17.48 -10.85 -2.61
C LEU A 387 17.07 -10.22 -1.28
N ILE A 388 15.79 -10.30 -0.89
CA ILE A 388 15.31 -9.70 0.37
C ILE A 388 15.91 -10.39 1.60
N GLN A 389 16.23 -11.69 1.55
CA GLN A 389 16.92 -12.39 2.64
C GLN A 389 18.34 -11.84 2.84
N PHE A 390 19.04 -11.53 1.77
CA PHE A 390 20.35 -10.86 1.84
C PHE A 390 20.24 -9.44 2.39
N VAL A 391 19.23 -8.68 1.94
CA VAL A 391 18.95 -7.31 2.43
C VAL A 391 18.71 -7.31 3.93
N ILE A 392 17.81 -8.17 4.43
CA ILE A 392 17.49 -8.27 5.86
C ILE A 392 18.72 -8.70 6.67
N SER A 393 19.51 -9.65 6.15
CA SER A 393 20.72 -10.13 6.82
C SER A 393 21.79 -9.03 6.91
N ALA A 394 21.99 -8.25 5.84
CA ALA A 394 22.94 -7.16 5.80
C ALA A 394 22.53 -6.03 6.77
N ALA A 395 21.24 -5.66 6.78
CA ALA A 395 20.72 -4.65 7.68
C ALA A 395 20.86 -5.04 9.16
N HIS A 396 20.52 -6.28 9.52
CA HIS A 396 20.68 -6.77 10.90
C HIS A 396 22.15 -6.87 11.32
N LYS A 397 23.09 -7.18 10.39
CA LYS A 397 24.53 -7.16 10.68
C LYS A 397 25.03 -5.75 10.97
N GLU A 398 24.58 -4.78 10.18
CA GLU A 398 24.95 -3.37 10.39
C GLU A 398 24.38 -2.84 11.69
N ARG A 399 23.13 -3.16 12.02
CA ARG A 399 22.51 -2.80 13.28
C ARG A 399 23.31 -3.28 14.48
N LYS A 400 23.71 -4.56 14.52
CA LYS A 400 24.57 -5.09 15.59
C LYS A 400 25.87 -4.31 15.68
N ARG A 401 26.49 -3.98 14.54
CA ARG A 401 27.75 -3.25 14.51
C ARG A 401 27.65 -1.83 15.08
N VAL A 402 26.49 -1.17 14.88
CA VAL A 402 26.23 0.16 15.45
C VAL A 402 25.96 0.04 16.96
N GLU A 403 25.14 -0.92 17.39
CA GLU A 403 24.84 -1.20 18.80
C GLU A 403 26.13 -1.54 19.60
N ASP A 404 27.02 -2.36 19.02
CA ASP A 404 28.31 -2.72 19.64
C ASP A 404 29.24 -1.50 19.81
N LYS A 405 29.28 -0.59 18.82
CA LYS A 405 30.06 0.65 18.89
C LYS A 405 29.51 1.64 19.92
N GLU A 406 28.17 1.80 19.98
CA GLU A 406 27.52 2.65 20.99
C GLU A 406 27.80 2.14 22.41
N THR A 407 27.76 0.81 22.58
CA THR A 407 28.06 0.16 23.86
C THR A 407 29.55 0.36 24.26
N ALA A 408 30.47 0.21 23.33
CA ALA A 408 31.90 0.41 23.57
C ALA A 408 32.20 1.88 23.97
N SER A 409 31.67 2.84 23.21
CA SER A 409 31.85 4.26 23.52
C SER A 409 31.20 4.69 24.86
N ALA A 410 30.09 4.03 25.26
CA ALA A 410 29.49 4.28 26.58
C ALA A 410 30.31 3.71 27.73
N ILE A 411 31.05 2.62 27.53
CA ILE A 411 31.96 2.05 28.51
C ILE A 411 33.21 2.92 28.66
N GLU A 412 33.80 3.38 27.55
CA GLU A 412 34.96 4.31 27.56
C GLU A 412 34.65 5.68 28.22
N ALA A 413 33.39 6.14 28.13
CA ALA A 413 32.99 7.41 28.78
C ALA A 413 32.69 7.25 30.29
N GLN A 414 32.67 6.05 30.83
CA GLN A 414 32.40 5.74 32.24
C GLN A 414 33.68 5.33 33.03
N GLY A 415 34.79 5.06 32.35
CA GLY A 415 36.12 4.78 32.92
C GLY A 415 37.02 5.99 32.87
#